data_b7629472e2ef30a07ec9e9929d79058d
#
_entry.id   b7629472e2ef30a07ec9e9929d79058d
#
_cell.length_a   1.000
_cell.length_b   1.000
_cell.length_c   1.000
_cell.angle_alpha   90.00
_cell.angle_beta   90.00
_cell.angle_gamma   90.00
#
_symmetry.space_group_name_H-M   'P 1'
#
loop_
_entity.id
_entity.type
_entity.pdbx_description
1 polymer ?
#
loop_
_entity_poly.entity_id
_entity_poly.type
_entity_poly.pdbx_seq_one_letter_code
_entity_poly.pdbx_strand_id
1 'polypeptide(L)'
;DFENKQLSAATAITSGQPMLAGEEVFPVIETVNALPEVVAALEKRGVGEGNGLCLPRTVGRFFSNLADPVNSRLVRFDCLNIQGQSGLEILPTTSAFARPVEGLSILVDVEDATIIELSDSFAEGGAPPSDFDVIEFHEGALQTRKPLSPVRINQDEGVNFSISGSQIEWQGWRFHLRFDPRQGTILNNIGMTTETGMRPVAYEIAMSEMFVPYQDPDQHWFYRAYFDMGEYGFGNMASELKGHDCPSNATFQSVVLHTAVGEPFTAPNRICIFEFDPGYPSWRHYESLYAGVPGIETHHSRRATHLVVRMAATIGNYDYFQDYIFQQDGKIRIRLIST
;
A
#
# COMPACT_ATOMS: atom_id res chain seq x y z
N ASP A 1 -11.53 29.49 5.99
CA ASP A 1 -12.93 29.84 6.24
C ASP A 1 -13.74 29.66 4.94
N PHE A 2 -14.47 28.54 4.85
CA PHE A 2 -15.24 28.19 3.65
C PHE A 2 -16.48 29.04 3.45
N GLU A 3 -17.10 29.52 4.52
CA GLU A 3 -18.31 30.35 4.44
C GLU A 3 -17.99 31.71 3.81
N ASN A 4 -16.89 32.31 4.21
CA ASN A 4 -16.44 33.61 3.70
C ASN A 4 -15.50 33.52 2.50
N LYS A 5 -15.12 32.31 2.08
CA LYS A 5 -14.13 32.06 1.01
C LYS A 5 -12.81 32.82 1.23
N GLN A 6 -12.36 32.88 2.47
CA GLN A 6 -11.17 33.58 2.88
C GLN A 6 -10.13 32.65 3.49
N LEU A 7 -8.87 32.85 3.16
CA LEU A 7 -7.76 32.21 3.85
C LEU A 7 -7.63 32.83 5.24
N SER A 8 -7.88 32.05 6.29
CA SER A 8 -7.83 32.52 7.66
C SER A 8 -6.41 32.62 8.22
N ALA A 9 -5.51 31.73 7.78
CA ALA A 9 -4.10 31.75 8.15
C ALA A 9 -3.27 30.99 7.11
N ALA A 10 -2.03 31.41 6.93
CA ALA A 10 -1.00 30.66 6.21
C ALA A 10 0.31 30.76 6.99
N THR A 11 0.91 29.64 7.30
CA THR A 11 2.20 29.58 7.98
C THR A 11 3.21 28.89 7.08
N ALA A 12 4.29 29.56 6.74
CA ALA A 12 5.38 28.94 6.02
C ALA A 12 6.12 27.95 6.94
N ILE A 13 6.29 26.72 6.46
CA ILE A 13 7.15 25.73 7.11
C ILE A 13 8.57 25.97 6.61
N THR A 14 9.48 26.28 7.54
CA THR A 14 10.88 26.63 7.22
C THR A 14 11.84 25.46 7.40
N SER A 15 11.35 24.30 7.79
CA SER A 15 12.15 23.08 7.99
C SER A 15 11.37 21.85 7.52
N GLY A 16 12.08 20.90 6.94
CA GLY A 16 11.47 19.69 6.34
C GLY A 16 10.99 19.93 4.91
N GLN A 17 10.70 18.84 4.24
CA GLN A 17 10.26 18.84 2.85
C GLN A 17 8.97 18.04 2.71
N PRO A 18 8.09 18.38 1.75
CA PRO A 18 6.91 17.58 1.46
C PRO A 18 7.31 16.23 0.89
N MET A 19 6.36 15.30 0.87
CA MET A 19 6.46 14.04 0.16
C MET A 19 6.90 14.28 -1.30
N LEU A 20 7.73 13.38 -1.84
CA LEU A 20 8.17 13.44 -3.24
C LEU A 20 6.98 13.24 -4.17
N ALA A 21 6.87 14.08 -5.18
CA ALA A 21 5.91 13.91 -6.25
C ALA A 21 6.54 13.20 -7.46
N GLY A 22 5.75 12.41 -8.18
CA GLY A 22 6.25 11.72 -9.37
C GLY A 22 6.79 12.67 -10.43
N GLU A 23 6.15 13.83 -10.58
CA GLU A 23 6.52 14.87 -11.52
C GLU A 23 7.90 15.49 -11.25
N GLU A 24 8.36 15.43 -9.99
CA GLU A 24 9.72 15.86 -9.61
C GLU A 24 10.77 14.81 -9.99
N VAL A 25 10.42 13.54 -9.83
CA VAL A 25 11.38 12.43 -9.85
C VAL A 25 11.48 11.76 -11.21
N PHE A 26 10.38 11.57 -11.92
CA PHE A 26 10.38 10.88 -13.21
C PHE A 26 11.30 11.50 -14.27
N PRO A 27 11.40 12.83 -14.42
CA PRO A 27 12.31 13.42 -15.38
C PRO A 27 13.79 13.12 -15.08
N VAL A 28 14.14 12.89 -13.81
CA VAL A 28 15.51 12.66 -13.36
C VAL A 28 15.96 11.21 -13.63
N ILE A 29 15.02 10.27 -13.75
CA ILE A 29 15.34 8.85 -13.97
C ILE A 29 16.19 8.64 -15.22
N GLU A 30 15.79 9.22 -16.35
CA GLU A 30 16.53 9.09 -17.62
C GLU A 30 17.93 9.69 -17.51
N THR A 31 18.04 10.88 -16.89
CA THR A 31 19.31 11.55 -16.70
C THR A 31 20.27 10.71 -15.85
N VAL A 32 19.83 10.20 -14.71
CA VAL A 32 20.66 9.39 -13.80
C VAL A 32 21.10 8.09 -14.47
N ASN A 33 20.22 7.41 -15.19
CA ASN A 33 20.54 6.16 -15.89
C ASN A 33 21.54 6.37 -17.05
N ALA A 34 21.64 7.58 -17.59
CA ALA A 34 22.56 7.91 -18.67
C ALA A 34 23.94 8.44 -18.19
N LEU A 35 24.13 8.66 -16.89
CA LEU A 35 25.38 9.19 -16.36
C LEU A 35 26.52 8.17 -16.55
N PRO A 36 27.68 8.59 -17.09
CA PRO A 36 28.79 7.70 -17.38
C PRO A 36 29.29 6.89 -16.18
N GLU A 37 29.33 7.50 -15.00
CA GLU A 37 29.73 6.87 -13.75
C GLU A 37 28.75 5.79 -13.29
N VAL A 38 27.45 5.97 -13.54
CA VAL A 38 26.41 4.99 -13.24
C VAL A 38 26.53 3.81 -14.21
N VAL A 39 26.64 4.10 -15.50
CA VAL A 39 26.85 3.06 -16.54
C VAL A 39 28.08 2.23 -16.25
N ALA A 40 29.22 2.86 -15.93
CA ALA A 40 30.45 2.15 -15.60
C ALA A 40 30.34 1.27 -14.34
N ALA A 41 29.59 1.71 -13.33
CA ALA A 41 29.32 0.92 -12.13
C ALA A 41 28.43 -0.29 -12.41
N LEU A 42 27.48 -0.17 -13.33
CA LEU A 42 26.63 -1.28 -13.79
C LEU A 42 27.43 -2.31 -14.61
N GLU A 43 28.26 -1.84 -15.53
CA GLU A 43 29.12 -2.72 -16.36
C GLU A 43 30.05 -3.59 -15.52
N LYS A 44 30.60 -3.07 -14.42
CA LYS A 44 31.44 -3.85 -13.47
C LYS A 44 30.70 -5.06 -12.90
N ARG A 45 29.39 -5.05 -12.90
CA ARG A 45 28.51 -6.10 -12.39
C ARG A 45 27.90 -6.98 -13.48
N GLY A 46 28.43 -6.85 -14.72
CA GLY A 46 27.92 -7.58 -15.88
C GLY A 46 26.58 -7.07 -16.39
N VAL A 47 26.12 -5.92 -15.91
CA VAL A 47 24.90 -5.27 -16.41
C VAL A 47 25.28 -4.41 -17.61
N GLY A 48 25.14 -4.96 -18.81
CA GLY A 48 25.46 -4.25 -20.04
C GLY A 48 24.50 -3.10 -20.36
N GLU A 49 24.85 -2.34 -21.39
CA GLU A 49 24.06 -1.20 -21.84
C GLU A 49 22.57 -1.59 -22.06
N GLY A 50 21.66 -0.80 -21.53
CA GLY A 50 20.20 -1.03 -21.62
C GLY A 50 19.66 -2.11 -20.68
N ASN A 51 20.50 -2.79 -19.92
CA ASN A 51 20.08 -3.85 -18.99
C ASN A 51 19.92 -3.37 -17.54
N GLY A 52 20.40 -2.19 -17.23
CA GLY A 52 20.26 -1.57 -15.91
C GLY A 52 19.11 -0.57 -15.86
N LEU A 53 18.39 -0.56 -14.78
CA LEU A 53 17.39 0.45 -14.47
C LEU A 53 17.53 0.91 -13.03
N CYS A 54 17.98 2.15 -12.84
CA CYS A 54 18.06 2.78 -11.53
C CYS A 54 16.76 3.55 -11.27
N LEU A 55 16.08 3.22 -10.18
CA LEU A 55 14.81 3.78 -9.80
C LEU A 55 14.92 4.57 -8.50
N PRO A 56 14.17 5.67 -8.38
CA PRO A 56 14.20 6.51 -7.18
C PRO A 56 13.61 5.81 -5.95
N ARG A 57 14.22 6.10 -4.81
CA ARG A 57 13.76 5.77 -3.48
C ARG A 57 13.86 7.00 -2.61
N THR A 58 13.11 7.05 -1.55
CA THR A 58 13.35 8.07 -0.53
C THR A 58 14.73 7.89 0.10
N VAL A 59 15.27 8.95 0.71
CA VAL A 59 16.65 8.96 1.22
C VAL A 59 16.88 7.91 2.31
N GLY A 60 15.84 7.58 3.08
CA GLY A 60 15.94 6.65 4.18
C GLY A 60 16.75 7.21 5.34
N ARG A 61 17.62 6.40 5.94
CA ARG A 61 18.53 6.89 6.98
C ARG A 61 19.53 7.88 6.39
N PHE A 62 19.59 9.03 7.01
CA PHE A 62 20.48 10.10 6.59
C PHE A 62 21.83 10.00 7.32
N PHE A 63 22.94 10.00 6.56
CA PHE A 63 24.29 10.00 7.10
C PHE A 63 24.89 11.40 7.01
N SER A 64 25.51 11.85 8.09
CA SER A 64 25.87 13.23 8.42
C SER A 64 26.95 13.87 7.57
N ASN A 65 27.47 13.22 6.53
CA ASN A 65 28.55 13.77 5.69
C ASN A 65 28.04 14.58 4.49
N LEU A 66 26.73 14.69 4.36
CA LEU A 66 26.11 15.37 3.23
C LEU A 66 25.81 16.82 3.60
N ALA A 67 26.18 17.71 2.73
CA ALA A 67 25.88 19.13 2.90
C ALA A 67 24.36 19.35 2.95
N ASP A 68 23.90 19.89 4.06
CA ASP A 68 22.57 20.44 4.28
C ASP A 68 21.35 19.67 3.67
N PRO A 69 20.95 18.54 4.29
CA PRO A 69 19.80 17.76 3.81
C PRO A 69 18.46 18.50 3.90
N VAL A 70 18.43 19.64 4.59
CA VAL A 70 17.21 20.41 4.79
C VAL A 70 16.91 21.29 3.57
N ASN A 71 17.95 21.73 2.87
CA ASN A 71 17.81 22.65 1.73
C ASN A 71 17.98 21.99 0.36
N SER A 72 18.39 20.72 0.31
CA SER A 72 18.51 19.94 -0.94
C SER A 72 17.33 19.01 -1.11
N ARG A 73 16.82 18.87 -2.33
CA ARG A 73 15.72 17.97 -2.66
C ARG A 73 16.27 16.58 -3.03
N LEU A 74 16.65 15.80 -2.02
CA LEU A 74 17.42 14.58 -2.19
C LEU A 74 16.56 13.34 -2.44
N VAL A 75 17.04 12.49 -3.35
CA VAL A 75 16.49 11.18 -3.67
C VAL A 75 17.65 10.18 -3.81
N ARG A 76 17.44 8.96 -3.35
CA ARG A 76 18.38 7.88 -3.54
C ARG A 76 17.92 6.99 -4.68
N PHE A 77 18.85 6.54 -5.52
CA PHE A 77 18.57 5.59 -6.60
C PHE A 77 19.18 4.23 -6.29
N ASP A 78 18.35 3.20 -6.43
CA ASP A 78 18.74 1.80 -6.41
C ASP A 78 18.60 1.23 -7.81
N CYS A 79 19.57 0.44 -8.24
CA CYS A 79 19.60 -0.12 -9.58
C CYS A 79 19.18 -1.59 -9.58
N LEU A 80 18.53 -1.98 -10.66
CA LEU A 80 18.04 -3.33 -10.93
C LEU A 80 18.55 -3.81 -12.28
N ASN A 81 18.78 -5.13 -12.42
CA ASN A 81 19.07 -5.74 -13.71
C ASN A 81 17.78 -6.18 -14.41
N ILE A 82 17.43 -5.51 -15.50
CA ILE A 82 16.21 -5.76 -16.28
C ILE A 82 16.43 -6.68 -17.48
N GLN A 83 17.64 -7.23 -17.67
CA GLN A 83 17.96 -8.24 -18.68
C GLN A 83 17.55 -7.90 -20.13
N GLY A 84 17.84 -6.69 -20.59
CA GLY A 84 17.67 -6.31 -21.99
C GLY A 84 16.25 -5.98 -22.41
N GLN A 85 15.37 -5.86 -21.49
CA GLN A 85 14.06 -5.32 -21.77
C GLN A 85 14.15 -3.79 -21.66
N SER A 86 13.74 -3.03 -22.67
CA SER A 86 13.90 -1.59 -22.69
C SER A 86 12.68 -0.84 -22.13
N GLY A 87 12.90 0.10 -21.21
CA GLY A 87 11.89 1.05 -20.74
C GLY A 87 10.99 0.58 -19.60
N LEU A 88 10.09 1.44 -19.18
CA LEU A 88 9.11 1.17 -18.13
C LEU A 88 8.06 0.09 -18.47
N GLU A 89 8.02 -0.35 -19.72
CA GLU A 89 7.11 -1.41 -20.20
C GLU A 89 7.43 -2.80 -19.66
N ILE A 90 8.56 -2.95 -18.98
CA ILE A 90 9.13 -4.22 -18.52
C ILE A 90 8.62 -4.65 -17.16
N LEU A 91 8.33 -3.69 -16.32
CA LEU A 91 7.96 -3.97 -14.92
C LEU A 91 6.79 -4.97 -14.77
N PRO A 92 5.85 -5.08 -15.73
CA PRO A 92 4.79 -6.07 -15.62
C PRO A 92 5.18 -7.51 -15.91
N THR A 93 6.30 -7.76 -16.60
CA THR A 93 6.64 -9.11 -17.12
C THR A 93 7.87 -9.74 -16.50
N THR A 94 8.67 -8.97 -15.77
CA THR A 94 9.89 -9.48 -15.12
C THR A 94 9.89 -9.19 -13.62
N SER A 95 10.51 -10.08 -12.87
CA SER A 95 10.76 -9.87 -11.44
C SER A 95 12.01 -9.00 -11.24
N ALA A 96 12.01 -7.78 -11.79
CA ALA A 96 13.16 -6.88 -11.74
C ALA A 96 13.63 -6.61 -10.31
N PHE A 97 12.68 -6.46 -9.36
CA PHE A 97 13.01 -6.28 -7.94
C PHE A 97 13.71 -7.47 -7.30
N ALA A 98 13.65 -8.67 -7.91
CA ALA A 98 14.40 -9.82 -7.48
C ALA A 98 15.84 -9.84 -8.01
N ARG A 99 16.24 -8.87 -8.83
CA ARG A 99 17.57 -8.71 -9.42
C ARG A 99 18.20 -7.37 -9.02
N PRO A 100 18.41 -7.12 -7.72
CA PRO A 100 19.06 -5.89 -7.28
C PRO A 100 20.52 -5.85 -7.73
N VAL A 101 21.00 -4.66 -8.04
CA VAL A 101 22.43 -4.41 -8.29
C VAL A 101 23.08 -4.11 -6.94
N GLU A 102 23.77 -5.09 -6.39
CA GLU A 102 24.33 -5.01 -5.04
C GLU A 102 25.53 -4.04 -4.95
N GLY A 103 25.63 -3.41 -3.78
CA GLY A 103 26.76 -2.54 -3.44
C GLY A 103 26.83 -1.23 -4.22
N LEU A 104 25.72 -0.80 -4.85
CA LEU A 104 25.62 0.46 -5.56
C LEU A 104 24.46 1.29 -5.01
N SER A 105 24.72 2.53 -4.63
CA SER A 105 23.73 3.49 -4.18
C SER A 105 24.09 4.88 -4.66
N ILE A 106 23.13 5.61 -5.20
CA ILE A 106 23.34 6.91 -5.81
C ILE A 106 22.43 7.92 -5.13
N LEU A 107 22.99 8.96 -4.53
CA LEU A 107 22.25 10.07 -3.95
C LEU A 107 22.28 11.24 -4.90
N VAL A 108 21.11 11.77 -5.22
CA VAL A 108 20.91 12.78 -6.25
C VAL A 108 20.11 13.94 -5.68
N ASP A 109 20.46 15.17 -6.01
CA ASP A 109 19.56 16.30 -5.89
C ASP A 109 18.68 16.35 -7.14
N VAL A 110 17.36 16.28 -6.94
CA VAL A 110 16.41 16.18 -8.07
C VAL A 110 16.14 17.52 -8.74
N GLU A 111 16.54 18.66 -8.14
CA GLU A 111 16.32 19.97 -8.74
C GLU A 111 17.16 20.16 -10.00
N ASP A 112 18.38 19.64 -10.00
CA ASP A 112 19.32 19.76 -11.13
C ASP A 112 19.90 18.42 -11.61
N ALA A 113 19.43 17.29 -11.07
CA ALA A 113 19.90 15.95 -11.33
C ALA A 113 21.40 15.74 -11.00
N THR A 114 21.93 16.50 -10.04
CA THR A 114 23.33 16.41 -9.63
C THR A 114 23.55 15.20 -8.71
N ILE A 115 24.58 14.37 -9.02
CA ILE A 115 25.01 13.31 -8.08
C ILE A 115 25.73 13.98 -6.89
N ILE A 116 25.14 13.81 -5.70
CA ILE A 116 25.74 14.23 -4.44
C ILE A 116 26.70 13.16 -3.92
N GLU A 117 26.35 11.90 -4.09
CA GLU A 117 27.16 10.76 -3.68
C GLU A 117 26.88 9.56 -4.58
N LEU A 118 27.93 8.95 -5.12
CA LEU A 118 27.88 7.63 -5.72
C LEU A 118 28.71 6.69 -4.85
N SER A 119 28.05 5.82 -4.12
CA SER A 119 28.66 4.82 -3.26
C SER A 119 28.72 3.48 -4.00
N ASP A 120 29.94 3.03 -4.31
CA ASP A 120 30.21 1.75 -4.96
C ASP A 120 31.16 0.92 -4.08
N SER A 121 30.64 -0.08 -3.36
CA SER A 121 31.44 -0.98 -2.52
C SER A 121 32.44 -1.83 -3.31
N PHE A 122 32.28 -1.89 -4.61
CA PHE A 122 33.11 -2.71 -5.51
C PHE A 122 33.88 -1.87 -6.51
N ALA A 123 34.18 -0.62 -6.17
CA ALA A 123 34.96 0.29 -7.02
C ALA A 123 36.30 -0.31 -7.46
N GLU A 124 36.95 -1.05 -6.56
CA GLU A 124 38.23 -1.76 -6.79
C GLU A 124 38.06 -3.11 -7.56
N GLY A 125 36.81 -3.50 -7.87
CA GLY A 125 36.47 -4.76 -8.52
C GLY A 125 35.89 -5.81 -7.57
N GLY A 126 35.54 -6.98 -8.12
CA GLY A 126 34.96 -8.08 -7.35
C GLY A 126 33.48 -7.93 -7.07
N ALA A 127 32.76 -7.04 -7.80
CA ALA A 127 31.32 -6.88 -7.68
C ALA A 127 30.61 -8.22 -7.94
N PRO A 128 29.55 -8.55 -7.13
CA PRO A 128 28.77 -9.75 -7.39
C PRO A 128 28.02 -9.60 -8.72
N PRO A 129 27.81 -10.69 -9.46
CA PRO A 129 26.95 -10.66 -10.64
C PRO A 129 25.52 -10.34 -10.25
N SER A 130 24.80 -9.67 -11.13
CA SER A 130 23.38 -9.37 -10.97
C SER A 130 22.47 -10.14 -11.95
N ASP A 131 23.02 -11.16 -12.60
CA ASP A 131 22.38 -12.01 -13.60
C ASP A 131 22.01 -13.40 -13.07
N PHE A 132 21.86 -13.53 -11.75
CA PHE A 132 21.50 -14.80 -11.11
C PHE A 132 20.07 -15.25 -11.47
N ASP A 133 19.87 -16.57 -11.48
CA ASP A 133 18.56 -17.17 -11.67
C ASP A 133 17.61 -16.80 -10.55
N VAL A 134 16.52 -16.13 -10.90
CA VAL A 134 15.45 -15.78 -9.98
C VAL A 134 14.12 -16.33 -10.48
N ILE A 135 13.21 -16.56 -9.54
CA ILE A 135 11.85 -16.95 -9.87
C ILE A 135 11.10 -15.74 -10.42
N GLU A 136 10.55 -15.88 -11.63
CA GLU A 136 9.62 -14.90 -12.16
C GLU A 136 8.26 -15.02 -11.45
N PHE A 137 7.67 -13.90 -11.04
CA PHE A 137 6.43 -13.87 -10.25
C PHE A 137 5.16 -13.65 -11.08
N HIS A 138 5.26 -13.62 -12.41
CA HIS A 138 4.09 -13.49 -13.27
C HIS A 138 3.38 -14.85 -13.48
N GLU A 139 2.09 -14.79 -13.79
CA GLU A 139 1.30 -15.96 -14.10
C GLU A 139 1.90 -16.72 -15.30
N GLY A 140 2.08 -18.03 -15.15
CA GLY A 140 2.69 -18.91 -16.16
C GLY A 140 4.17 -19.21 -15.93
N ALA A 141 4.93 -18.36 -15.21
CA ALA A 141 6.30 -18.67 -14.80
C ALA A 141 6.35 -19.50 -13.52
N LEU A 142 5.39 -19.28 -12.62
CA LEU A 142 5.31 -20.01 -11.35
C LEU A 142 4.75 -21.40 -11.55
N GLN A 143 5.45 -22.42 -11.06
CA GLN A 143 4.89 -23.76 -10.87
C GLN A 143 3.97 -23.76 -9.66
N THR A 144 2.73 -23.36 -9.87
CA THR A 144 1.74 -23.31 -8.80
C THR A 144 1.14 -24.69 -8.53
N ARG A 145 0.68 -24.91 -7.29
CA ARG A 145 -0.13 -26.06 -6.95
C ARG A 145 -1.42 -26.02 -7.76
N LYS A 146 -2.02 -27.20 -7.98
CA LYS A 146 -3.36 -27.27 -8.61
C LYS A 146 -4.32 -26.34 -7.86
N PRO A 147 -5.02 -25.44 -8.55
CA PRO A 147 -5.97 -24.53 -7.93
C PRO A 147 -7.04 -25.31 -7.14
N LEU A 148 -7.41 -24.78 -5.98
CA LEU A 148 -8.53 -25.29 -5.23
C LEU A 148 -9.86 -24.93 -5.92
N SER A 149 -10.89 -25.71 -5.64
CA SER A 149 -12.24 -25.30 -6.03
C SER A 149 -12.62 -24.00 -5.33
N PRO A 150 -13.13 -22.99 -6.05
CA PRO A 150 -13.41 -21.69 -5.48
C PRO A 150 -14.54 -21.75 -4.45
N VAL A 151 -14.35 -21.10 -3.32
CA VAL A 151 -15.42 -20.78 -2.38
C VAL A 151 -16.12 -19.52 -2.88
N ARG A 152 -17.43 -19.59 -3.06
CA ARG A 152 -18.23 -18.44 -3.52
C ARG A 152 -19.17 -17.98 -2.42
N ILE A 153 -19.28 -16.67 -2.26
CA ILE A 153 -20.27 -16.04 -1.38
C ILE A 153 -21.38 -15.49 -2.28
N ASN A 154 -22.60 -15.98 -2.07
CA ASN A 154 -23.79 -15.50 -2.77
C ASN A 154 -24.73 -14.85 -1.74
N GLN A 155 -25.22 -13.66 -2.09
CA GLN A 155 -26.25 -12.95 -1.33
C GLN A 155 -27.41 -12.67 -2.29
N ASP A 156 -28.24 -13.68 -2.53
CA ASP A 156 -29.31 -13.63 -3.54
C ASP A 156 -30.39 -12.57 -3.24
N GLU A 157 -30.51 -12.19 -1.98
CA GLU A 157 -31.42 -11.13 -1.50
C GLU A 157 -30.73 -9.74 -1.45
N GLY A 158 -29.46 -9.64 -1.88
CA GLY A 158 -28.64 -8.46 -1.82
C GLY A 158 -27.83 -8.31 -0.53
N VAL A 159 -27.08 -7.23 -0.43
CA VAL A 159 -26.24 -6.90 0.72
C VAL A 159 -27.05 -6.27 1.86
N ASN A 160 -26.60 -6.46 3.11
CA ASN A 160 -27.30 -5.89 4.29
C ASN A 160 -26.76 -4.52 4.73
N PHE A 161 -25.81 -3.96 4.00
CA PHE A 161 -25.33 -2.61 4.26
C PHE A 161 -25.93 -1.60 3.28
N SER A 162 -25.98 -0.34 3.69
CA SER A 162 -26.33 0.77 2.81
C SER A 162 -25.22 1.79 2.73
N ILE A 163 -25.13 2.45 1.57
CA ILE A 163 -24.17 3.52 1.30
C ILE A 163 -24.93 4.74 0.84
N SER A 164 -24.76 5.87 1.55
CA SER A 164 -25.34 7.17 1.20
C SER A 164 -24.26 8.23 1.23
N GLY A 165 -23.76 8.61 0.06
CA GLY A 165 -22.54 9.42 -0.06
C GLY A 165 -21.34 8.74 0.59
N SER A 166 -20.76 9.34 1.62
CA SER A 166 -19.68 8.76 2.41
C SER A 166 -20.16 7.96 3.63
N GLN A 167 -21.44 7.98 3.94
CA GLN A 167 -21.99 7.27 5.10
C GLN A 167 -22.31 5.83 4.78
N ILE A 168 -21.85 4.92 5.64
CA ILE A 168 -22.12 3.49 5.59
C ILE A 168 -22.89 3.10 6.85
N GLU A 169 -23.96 2.32 6.68
CA GLU A 169 -24.72 1.73 7.76
C GLU A 169 -24.82 0.22 7.61
N TRP A 170 -24.61 -0.51 8.72
CA TRP A 170 -24.69 -1.96 8.76
C TRP A 170 -24.93 -2.47 10.19
N GLN A 171 -25.96 -3.27 10.42
CA GLN A 171 -26.22 -3.98 11.70
C GLN A 171 -26.07 -3.09 12.95
N GLY A 172 -26.60 -1.86 12.89
CA GLY A 172 -26.47 -0.86 13.93
C GLY A 172 -25.20 -0.01 13.88
N TRP A 173 -24.19 -0.42 13.16
CA TRP A 173 -23.03 0.42 12.89
C TRP A 173 -23.38 1.55 11.93
N ARG A 174 -22.80 2.73 12.18
CA ARG A 174 -22.81 3.89 11.28
C ARG A 174 -21.45 4.54 11.33
N PHE A 175 -20.87 4.81 10.16
CA PHE A 175 -19.59 5.52 10.04
C PHE A 175 -19.51 6.23 8.68
N HIS A 176 -18.60 7.19 8.59
CA HIS A 176 -18.24 7.85 7.35
C HIS A 176 -16.93 7.27 6.82
N LEU A 177 -16.92 6.96 5.54
CA LEU A 177 -15.75 6.52 4.80
C LEU A 177 -15.13 7.72 4.09
N ARG A 178 -13.87 7.99 4.37
CA ARG A 178 -13.06 9.01 3.70
C ARG A 178 -11.81 8.34 3.11
N PHE A 179 -11.30 8.92 2.06
CA PHE A 179 -10.04 8.51 1.46
C PHE A 179 -9.05 9.67 1.50
N ASP A 180 -7.81 9.37 1.82
CA ASP A 180 -6.74 10.34 1.99
C ASP A 180 -5.51 9.91 1.21
N PRO A 181 -4.85 10.81 0.43
CA PRO A 181 -3.68 10.46 -0.38
C PRO A 181 -2.51 9.86 0.43
N ARG A 182 -2.33 10.31 1.68
CA ARG A 182 -1.28 9.82 2.56
C ARG A 182 -1.68 8.53 3.28
N GLN A 183 -2.86 8.51 3.91
CA GLN A 183 -3.26 7.45 4.84
C GLN A 183 -4.13 6.34 4.20
N GLY A 184 -4.64 6.58 2.99
CA GLY A 184 -5.61 5.67 2.36
C GLY A 184 -6.99 5.77 2.99
N THR A 185 -7.57 4.65 3.36
CA THR A 185 -8.92 4.56 3.93
C THR A 185 -8.96 5.05 5.37
N ILE A 186 -9.82 6.03 5.64
CA ILE A 186 -10.08 6.59 6.97
C ILE A 186 -11.56 6.44 7.29
N LEU A 187 -11.85 6.02 8.51
CA LEU A 187 -13.22 5.95 9.04
C LEU A 187 -13.43 7.05 10.06
N ASN A 188 -14.53 7.81 9.92
CA ASN A 188 -14.87 8.90 10.81
C ASN A 188 -16.24 8.71 11.45
N ASN A 189 -16.46 9.32 12.60
CA ASN A 189 -17.73 9.37 13.32
C ASN A 189 -18.37 7.99 13.49
N ILE A 190 -17.55 7.03 13.92
CA ILE A 190 -17.98 5.65 14.09
C ILE A 190 -18.87 5.56 15.31
N GLY A 191 -20.09 5.08 15.12
CA GLY A 191 -21.06 4.87 16.18
C GLY A 191 -21.81 3.55 16.01
N MET A 192 -22.44 3.14 17.10
CA MET A 192 -23.30 1.97 17.13
C MET A 192 -24.65 2.31 17.76
N THR A 193 -25.72 1.92 17.10
CA THR A 193 -27.09 2.09 17.61
C THR A 193 -27.32 1.15 18.80
N THR A 194 -27.83 1.70 19.88
CA THR A 194 -28.21 0.99 21.10
C THR A 194 -29.68 1.27 21.41
N GLU A 195 -30.24 0.65 22.44
CA GLU A 195 -31.61 0.92 22.92
C GLU A 195 -31.81 2.40 23.31
N THR A 196 -30.74 3.08 23.72
CA THR A 196 -30.81 4.50 24.16
C THR A 196 -30.40 5.47 23.04
N GLY A 197 -30.18 5.00 21.82
CA GLY A 197 -29.83 5.81 20.66
C GLY A 197 -28.41 5.50 20.14
N MET A 198 -27.88 6.39 19.31
CA MET A 198 -26.54 6.24 18.72
C MET A 198 -25.46 6.51 19.77
N ARG A 199 -24.66 5.48 20.06
CA ARG A 199 -23.48 5.58 20.92
C ARG A 199 -22.26 5.83 20.06
N PRO A 200 -21.51 6.94 20.27
CA PRO A 200 -20.21 7.14 19.62
C PRO A 200 -19.18 6.12 20.13
N VAL A 201 -18.44 5.54 19.19
CA VAL A 201 -17.39 4.53 19.46
C VAL A 201 -16.00 5.12 19.23
N ALA A 202 -15.78 5.76 18.09
CA ALA A 202 -14.55 6.44 17.78
C ALA A 202 -14.82 7.64 16.87
N TYR A 203 -14.05 8.72 17.04
CA TYR A 203 -14.12 9.88 16.17
C TYR A 203 -13.45 9.61 14.82
N GLU A 204 -12.25 9.01 14.86
CA GLU A 204 -11.51 8.64 13.68
C GLU A 204 -10.72 7.35 13.91
N ILE A 205 -10.66 6.50 12.91
CA ILE A 205 -9.77 5.34 12.83
C ILE A 205 -9.03 5.45 11.50
N ALA A 206 -7.70 5.55 11.58
CA ALA A 206 -6.80 5.58 10.46
C ALA A 206 -5.49 4.87 10.80
N MET A 207 -4.74 4.45 9.81
CA MET A 207 -3.35 4.05 10.01
C MET A 207 -2.48 5.31 10.08
N SER A 208 -1.72 5.49 11.16
CA SER A 208 -0.92 6.69 11.34
C SER A 208 0.35 6.67 10.51
N GLU A 209 1.03 5.53 10.48
CA GLU A 209 2.27 5.32 9.74
C GLU A 209 2.57 3.82 9.60
N MET A 210 3.35 3.48 8.58
CA MET A 210 3.97 2.17 8.41
C MET A 210 5.48 2.36 8.24
N PHE A 211 6.23 2.01 9.29
CA PHE A 211 7.68 2.11 9.30
C PHE A 211 8.30 0.78 8.91
N VAL A 212 9.12 0.78 7.87
CA VAL A 212 9.73 -0.41 7.25
C VAL A 212 11.25 -0.29 7.29
N PRO A 213 11.90 -0.72 8.39
CA PRO A 213 13.36 -0.76 8.47
C PRO A 213 13.87 -2.12 7.99
N TYR A 214 14.78 -2.12 7.01
CA TYR A 214 15.41 -3.35 6.52
C TYR A 214 16.45 -3.91 7.51
N GLN A 215 17.13 -3.04 8.25
CA GLN A 215 18.09 -3.38 9.32
C GLN A 215 19.28 -4.25 8.89
N ASP A 216 19.53 -4.42 7.61
CA ASP A 216 20.71 -5.09 7.11
C ASP A 216 21.96 -4.26 7.47
N PRO A 217 23.02 -4.85 8.01
CA PRO A 217 24.22 -4.12 8.39
C PRO A 217 25.07 -3.68 7.20
N ASP A 218 24.81 -4.19 6.00
CA ASP A 218 25.50 -3.76 4.78
C ASP A 218 25.21 -2.29 4.49
N GLN A 219 26.26 -1.55 4.17
CA GLN A 219 26.17 -0.11 3.95
C GLN A 219 25.13 0.29 2.89
N HIS A 220 24.91 -0.55 1.87
CA HIS A 220 23.97 -0.29 0.78
C HIS A 220 22.55 -0.74 1.05
N TRP A 221 22.33 -1.41 2.16
CA TRP A 221 21.01 -1.81 2.65
C TRP A 221 20.62 -1.08 3.93
N PHE A 222 21.59 -0.73 4.77
CA PHE A 222 21.34 -0.14 6.09
C PHE A 222 20.58 1.18 6.04
N TYR A 223 20.72 1.97 4.98
CA TYR A 223 19.96 3.21 4.81
C TYR A 223 18.48 2.97 4.56
N ARG A 224 18.07 1.79 4.11
CA ARG A 224 16.68 1.46 3.77
C ARG A 224 15.84 1.37 5.02
N ALA A 225 15.27 2.50 5.40
CA ALA A 225 14.34 2.66 6.50
C ALA A 225 13.29 3.68 6.06
N TYR A 226 12.10 3.19 5.73
CA TYR A 226 11.08 3.94 5.01
C TYR A 226 9.84 4.16 5.85
N PHE A 227 9.14 5.25 5.56
CA PHE A 227 7.81 5.57 6.06
C PHE A 227 6.83 5.48 4.89
N ASP A 228 6.21 4.33 4.70
CA ASP A 228 5.41 4.04 3.52
C ASP A 228 4.21 4.98 3.34
N MET A 229 3.72 5.58 4.42
CA MET A 229 2.65 6.57 4.35
C MET A 229 3.20 7.99 4.21
N GLY A 230 4.19 8.36 5.01
CA GLY A 230 4.74 9.70 5.03
C GLY A 230 5.57 10.06 3.81
N GLU A 231 6.27 9.09 3.24
CA GLU A 231 7.19 9.28 2.11
C GLU A 231 6.59 8.91 0.77
N TYR A 232 5.79 7.84 0.69
CA TYR A 232 5.20 7.37 -0.58
C TYR A 232 3.72 7.71 -0.74
N GLY A 233 3.01 7.89 0.37
CA GLY A 233 1.58 8.11 0.35
C GLY A 233 0.79 6.83 0.10
N PHE A 234 0.41 6.13 1.14
CA PHE A 234 -0.30 4.85 1.07
C PHE A 234 -1.60 4.93 0.24
N GLY A 235 -2.31 6.05 0.31
CA GLY A 235 -3.48 6.29 -0.52
C GLY A 235 -3.15 6.59 -1.97
N ASN A 236 -2.07 7.34 -2.26
CA ASN A 236 -1.61 7.56 -3.63
C ASN A 236 -1.18 6.25 -4.30
N MET A 237 -0.59 5.33 -3.52
CA MET A 237 -0.15 4.02 -3.99
C MET A 237 -1.28 2.96 -3.96
N ALA A 238 -2.52 3.36 -3.68
CA ALA A 238 -3.64 2.44 -3.70
C ALA A 238 -3.85 1.87 -5.10
N SER A 239 -3.95 0.55 -5.18
CA SER A 239 -4.15 -0.20 -6.43
C SER A 239 -5.63 -0.28 -6.77
N GLU A 240 -5.95 -0.38 -8.06
CA GLU A 240 -7.31 -0.73 -8.49
C GLU A 240 -7.60 -2.18 -8.14
N LEU A 241 -8.61 -2.40 -7.30
CA LEU A 241 -9.03 -3.73 -6.87
C LEU A 241 -9.71 -4.49 -8.01
N LYS A 242 -9.20 -5.69 -8.32
CA LYS A 242 -9.65 -6.53 -9.44
C LYS A 242 -9.65 -8.01 -9.07
N GLY A 243 -10.36 -8.80 -9.87
CA GLY A 243 -10.28 -10.26 -9.82
C GLY A 243 -10.52 -10.83 -8.42
N HIS A 244 -9.47 -11.37 -7.82
CA HIS A 244 -9.52 -12.07 -6.52
C HIS A 244 -9.25 -11.16 -5.31
N ASP A 245 -9.02 -9.86 -5.52
CA ASP A 245 -8.76 -8.93 -4.41
C ASP A 245 -9.97 -8.79 -3.48
N CYS A 246 -11.18 -8.94 -4.03
CA CYS A 246 -12.43 -8.88 -3.31
C CYS A 246 -13.34 -10.05 -3.69
N PRO A 247 -14.23 -10.52 -2.79
CA PRO A 247 -15.19 -11.55 -3.13
C PRO A 247 -16.26 -11.06 -4.12
N SER A 248 -16.97 -11.99 -4.75
CA SER A 248 -17.94 -11.71 -5.81
C SER A 248 -19.15 -10.85 -5.39
N ASN A 249 -19.45 -10.77 -4.10
CA ASN A 249 -20.51 -9.94 -3.53
C ASN A 249 -20.06 -8.53 -3.12
N ALA A 250 -18.83 -8.12 -3.46
CA ALA A 250 -18.28 -6.82 -3.06
C ALA A 250 -18.89 -5.67 -3.87
N THR A 251 -19.12 -4.56 -3.17
CA THR A 251 -19.43 -3.25 -3.77
C THR A 251 -18.15 -2.42 -3.83
N PHE A 252 -17.81 -1.91 -5.02
CA PHE A 252 -16.62 -1.12 -5.23
C PHE A 252 -16.88 0.38 -5.11
N GLN A 253 -15.90 1.11 -4.57
CA GLN A 253 -15.91 2.56 -4.47
C GLN A 253 -14.69 3.15 -5.18
N SER A 254 -14.97 4.12 -6.06
CA SER A 254 -13.93 4.98 -6.63
C SER A 254 -13.61 6.12 -5.67
N VAL A 255 -12.40 6.65 -5.74
CA VAL A 255 -11.95 7.77 -4.91
C VAL A 255 -11.48 8.92 -5.79
N VAL A 256 -11.44 10.13 -5.23
CA VAL A 256 -10.85 11.29 -5.90
C VAL A 256 -9.46 11.50 -5.31
N LEU A 257 -8.47 11.48 -6.17
CA LEU A 257 -7.09 11.86 -5.90
C LEU A 257 -6.76 13.15 -6.65
N HIS A 258 -5.55 13.65 -6.48
CA HIS A 258 -5.08 14.84 -7.20
C HIS A 258 -3.63 14.64 -7.67
N THR A 259 -3.28 15.31 -8.75
CA THR A 259 -1.90 15.43 -9.21
C THR A 259 -1.09 16.33 -8.28
N ALA A 260 0.23 16.37 -8.46
CA ALA A 260 1.11 17.28 -7.71
C ALA A 260 0.74 18.77 -7.87
N VAL A 261 0.12 19.13 -8.99
CA VAL A 261 -0.37 20.49 -9.25
C VAL A 261 -1.82 20.72 -8.77
N GLY A 262 -2.40 19.75 -8.06
CA GLY A 262 -3.72 19.86 -7.45
C GLY A 262 -4.91 19.58 -8.36
N GLU A 263 -4.69 19.06 -9.57
CA GLU A 263 -5.78 18.68 -10.47
C GLU A 263 -6.45 17.39 -10.01
N PRO A 264 -7.77 17.38 -9.75
CA PRO A 264 -8.45 16.18 -9.28
C PRO A 264 -8.68 15.18 -10.42
N PHE A 265 -8.55 13.89 -10.09
CA PHE A 265 -8.95 12.81 -10.97
C PHE A 265 -9.63 11.68 -10.20
N THR A 266 -10.51 10.95 -10.87
CA THR A 266 -11.17 9.78 -10.28
C THR A 266 -10.33 8.54 -10.48
N ALA A 267 -9.93 7.92 -9.36
CA ALA A 267 -9.26 6.63 -9.34
C ALA A 267 -10.31 5.52 -9.09
N PRO A 268 -10.54 4.62 -10.05
CA PRO A 268 -11.61 3.63 -9.96
C PRO A 268 -11.27 2.52 -8.96
N ASN A 269 -12.31 1.97 -8.31
CA ASN A 269 -12.26 0.73 -7.53
C ASN A 269 -11.11 0.65 -6.51
N ARG A 270 -10.85 1.74 -5.76
CA ARG A 270 -9.78 1.75 -4.75
C ARG A 270 -10.21 1.13 -3.43
N ILE A 271 -11.51 1.02 -3.20
CA ILE A 271 -12.08 0.42 -1.99
C ILE A 271 -13.12 -0.62 -2.42
N CYS A 272 -13.17 -1.76 -1.72
CA CYS A 272 -14.30 -2.67 -1.79
C CYS A 272 -14.92 -2.88 -0.42
N ILE A 273 -16.27 -3.00 -0.40
CA ILE A 273 -17.07 -3.23 0.80
C ILE A 273 -17.84 -4.51 0.57
N PHE A 274 -17.74 -5.44 1.52
CA PHE A 274 -18.39 -6.74 1.39
C PHE A 274 -18.69 -7.38 2.74
N GLU A 275 -19.64 -8.30 2.72
CA GLU A 275 -19.94 -9.15 3.86
C GLU A 275 -19.36 -10.54 3.66
N PHE A 276 -18.89 -11.16 4.74
CA PHE A 276 -18.45 -12.54 4.72
C PHE A 276 -18.87 -13.30 5.98
N ASP A 277 -19.01 -14.62 5.83
CA ASP A 277 -19.25 -15.56 6.92
C ASP A 277 -17.91 -16.04 7.47
N PRO A 278 -17.56 -15.75 8.73
CA PRO A 278 -16.29 -16.14 9.33
C PRO A 278 -16.21 -17.64 9.68
N GLY A 279 -17.24 -18.41 9.42
CA GLY A 279 -17.25 -19.85 9.63
C GLY A 279 -17.77 -20.32 11.00
N TYR A 280 -18.27 -19.41 11.84
CA TYR A 280 -18.79 -19.74 13.17
C TYR A 280 -20.12 -19.01 13.46
N PRO A 281 -20.88 -19.46 14.48
CA PRO A 281 -22.09 -18.77 14.90
C PRO A 281 -21.79 -17.50 15.68
N SER A 282 -22.57 -16.41 15.46
CA SER A 282 -22.57 -15.22 16.34
C SER A 282 -23.21 -15.53 17.68
N TRP A 283 -24.16 -16.44 17.70
CA TRP A 283 -24.87 -16.91 18.88
C TRP A 283 -25.25 -18.37 18.74
N ARG A 284 -25.09 -19.13 19.82
CA ARG A 284 -25.50 -20.53 19.90
C ARG A 284 -25.94 -20.86 21.32
N HIS A 285 -27.09 -21.50 21.42
CA HIS A 285 -27.58 -22.10 22.66
C HIS A 285 -28.03 -23.53 22.42
N TYR A 286 -27.63 -24.42 23.30
CA TYR A 286 -28.08 -25.81 23.31
C TYR A 286 -28.60 -26.15 24.72
N GLU A 287 -29.91 -26.48 24.82
CA GLU A 287 -30.53 -26.88 26.08
C GLU A 287 -30.46 -28.39 26.24
N SER A 288 -29.47 -28.84 27.00
CA SER A 288 -29.18 -30.29 27.14
C SER A 288 -30.19 -31.02 28.00
N LEU A 289 -30.88 -30.34 28.92
CA LEU A 289 -31.88 -30.97 29.81
C LEU A 289 -33.08 -31.55 29.07
N TYR A 290 -33.43 -30.93 27.96
CA TYR A 290 -34.58 -31.35 27.13
C TYR A 290 -34.15 -32.06 25.85
N ALA A 291 -32.86 -32.41 25.72
CA ALA A 291 -32.37 -33.11 24.55
C ALA A 291 -33.07 -34.48 24.37
N GLY A 292 -33.69 -34.70 23.21
CA GLY A 292 -34.41 -35.91 22.89
C GLY A 292 -35.89 -35.93 23.33
N VAL A 293 -36.40 -34.86 23.95
CA VAL A 293 -37.83 -34.76 24.24
C VAL A 293 -38.57 -34.39 22.98
N PRO A 294 -39.54 -35.21 22.50
CA PRO A 294 -40.27 -34.92 21.28
C PRO A 294 -41.00 -33.56 21.33
N GLY A 295 -40.87 -32.79 20.26
CA GLY A 295 -41.56 -31.50 20.12
C GLY A 295 -40.89 -30.33 20.81
N ILE A 296 -39.75 -30.53 21.48
CA ILE A 296 -38.94 -29.44 22.06
C ILE A 296 -37.72 -29.18 21.17
N GLU A 297 -37.64 -27.97 20.63
CA GLU A 297 -36.42 -27.49 19.92
C GLU A 297 -35.37 -27.11 20.97
N THR A 298 -34.23 -27.80 20.97
CA THR A 298 -33.18 -27.62 21.95
C THR A 298 -31.91 -26.98 21.41
N HIS A 299 -31.84 -26.77 20.10
CA HIS A 299 -30.67 -26.19 19.44
C HIS A 299 -31.04 -24.91 18.69
N HIS A 300 -30.55 -23.79 19.17
CA HIS A 300 -30.73 -22.50 18.56
C HIS A 300 -29.36 -21.92 18.17
N SER A 301 -29.24 -21.40 16.97
CA SER A 301 -28.00 -20.75 16.53
C SER A 301 -28.25 -19.73 15.41
N ARG A 302 -27.33 -18.78 15.27
CA ARG A 302 -27.29 -17.82 14.17
C ARG A 302 -25.85 -17.70 13.66
N ARG A 303 -25.68 -17.70 12.36
CA ARG A 303 -24.38 -17.48 11.72
C ARG A 303 -23.88 -16.06 12.02
N ALA A 304 -22.57 -15.94 12.21
CA ALA A 304 -21.94 -14.64 12.22
C ALA A 304 -21.81 -14.09 10.80
N THR A 305 -21.92 -12.80 10.68
CA THR A 305 -21.59 -12.06 9.45
C THR A 305 -20.72 -10.88 9.85
N HIS A 306 -19.69 -10.61 9.08
CA HIS A 306 -18.80 -9.48 9.27
C HIS A 306 -18.86 -8.58 8.04
N LEU A 307 -18.86 -7.26 8.25
CA LEU A 307 -18.66 -6.28 7.19
C LEU A 307 -17.19 -5.93 7.10
N VAL A 308 -16.64 -5.91 5.89
CA VAL A 308 -15.26 -5.51 5.60
C VAL A 308 -15.25 -4.29 4.70
N VAL A 309 -14.44 -3.32 5.07
CA VAL A 309 -14.00 -2.22 4.20
C VAL A 309 -12.54 -2.46 3.90
N ARG A 310 -12.19 -2.70 2.63
CA ARG A 310 -10.85 -3.06 2.16
C ARG A 310 -10.30 -2.07 1.17
N MET A 311 -9.03 -1.77 1.29
CA MET A 311 -8.20 -1.21 0.23
C MET A 311 -6.93 -2.04 0.07
N ALA A 312 -6.26 -1.90 -1.08
CA ALA A 312 -4.91 -2.41 -1.29
C ALA A 312 -4.00 -1.27 -1.76
N ALA A 313 -2.75 -1.29 -1.33
CA ALA A 313 -1.70 -0.40 -1.81
C ALA A 313 -0.47 -1.21 -2.19
N THR A 314 0.20 -0.81 -3.28
CA THR A 314 1.44 -1.43 -3.73
C THR A 314 2.57 -0.43 -3.57
N ILE A 315 3.52 -0.70 -2.68
CA ILE A 315 4.69 0.14 -2.43
C ILE A 315 5.93 -0.62 -2.86
N GLY A 316 6.57 -0.15 -3.92
CA GLY A 316 7.61 -0.91 -4.59
C GLY A 316 7.02 -2.18 -5.21
N ASN A 317 7.33 -3.33 -4.61
CA ASN A 317 6.78 -4.65 -4.99
C ASN A 317 6.08 -5.36 -3.82
N TYR A 318 5.68 -4.62 -2.79
CA TYR A 318 4.94 -5.15 -1.65
C TYR A 318 3.49 -4.74 -1.76
N ASP A 319 2.59 -5.72 -1.72
CA ASP A 319 1.16 -5.48 -1.67
C ASP A 319 0.66 -5.53 -0.23
N TYR A 320 -0.07 -4.50 0.16
CA TYR A 320 -0.66 -4.37 1.49
C TYR A 320 -2.16 -4.25 1.38
N PHE A 321 -2.90 -5.22 1.94
CA PHE A 321 -4.35 -5.10 2.10
C PHE A 321 -4.67 -4.58 3.49
N GLN A 322 -5.37 -3.48 3.56
CA GLN A 322 -5.89 -2.89 4.79
C GLN A 322 -7.39 -3.18 4.90
N ASP A 323 -7.78 -3.92 5.94
CA ASP A 323 -9.17 -4.24 6.22
C ASP A 323 -9.63 -3.64 7.56
N TYR A 324 -10.76 -2.96 7.52
CA TYR A 324 -11.56 -2.66 8.71
C TYR A 324 -12.74 -3.62 8.76
N ILE A 325 -12.80 -4.44 9.79
CA ILE A 325 -13.76 -5.54 9.93
C ILE A 325 -14.71 -5.23 11.08
N PHE A 326 -15.96 -4.96 10.76
CA PHE A 326 -17.02 -4.72 11.72
C PHE A 326 -17.73 -6.03 12.05
N GLN A 327 -18.00 -6.23 13.34
CA GLN A 327 -18.69 -7.41 13.83
C GLN A 327 -20.04 -7.02 14.48
N GLN A 328 -20.99 -7.94 14.48
CA GLN A 328 -22.34 -7.72 15.01
C GLN A 328 -22.35 -7.51 16.54
N ASP A 329 -21.32 -7.98 17.23
CA ASP A 329 -21.16 -7.87 18.69
C ASP A 329 -20.49 -6.57 19.16
N GLY A 330 -20.31 -5.61 18.27
CA GLY A 330 -19.73 -4.30 18.60
C GLY A 330 -18.21 -4.21 18.50
N LYS A 331 -17.52 -5.23 17.97
CA LYS A 331 -16.07 -5.23 17.76
C LYS A 331 -15.71 -4.66 16.39
N ILE A 332 -14.60 -3.93 16.35
CA ILE A 332 -13.89 -3.55 15.12
C ILE A 332 -12.52 -4.21 15.17
N ARG A 333 -12.20 -4.97 14.14
CA ARG A 333 -10.88 -5.57 13.94
C ARG A 333 -10.19 -4.88 12.77
N ILE A 334 -8.96 -4.46 12.99
CA ILE A 334 -8.09 -3.96 11.92
C ILE A 334 -7.16 -5.10 11.51
N ARG A 335 -7.04 -5.34 10.21
CA ARG A 335 -6.18 -6.36 9.65
C ARG A 335 -5.33 -5.74 8.55
N LEU A 336 -4.03 -5.92 8.63
CA LEU A 336 -3.09 -5.66 7.56
C LEU A 336 -2.58 -7.00 7.05
N ILE A 337 -2.62 -7.19 5.74
CA ILE A 337 -2.08 -8.37 5.05
C ILE A 337 -0.97 -7.86 4.14
N SER A 338 0.21 -8.43 4.26
CA SER A 338 1.33 -8.22 3.33
C SER A 338 1.50 -9.47 2.48
N THR A 339 1.62 -9.31 1.16
CA THR A 339 1.80 -10.40 0.19
C THR A 339 2.97 -10.12 -0.73
#